data_da53107543750f0b49b48faa8a4539f0
#
_entry.id   da53107543750f0b49b48faa8a4539f0
#
_cell.length_a   1.000
_cell.length_b   1.000
_cell.length_c   1.000
_cell.angle_alpha   90.00
_cell.angle_beta   90.00
_cell.angle_gamma   90.00
#
_symmetry.space_group_name_H-M   'P 1'
#
loop_
_entity.id
_entity.type
_entity.pdbx_description
1 polymer ?
#
loop_
_entity_poly.entity_id
_entity_poly.type
_entity_poly.pdbx_seq_one_letter_code
_entity_poly.pdbx_strand_id
1 'polypeptide(L)'
;SVTSGRLSYSLGLVGPCYSIDTACASSLSALHACVITLKSGECKQGVGIGTKVLSEAVNTANSVAGMLSSLGRCHTFDQRADGYCRGEGCSAFLLQSTTATGINILGSAVQQDGPSASLTAPNGLSQTRLIESVHGSKGL
;
A
#
# COMPACT_ATOMS: atom_id res chain seq x y z
N SER A 1 -5.32 0.22 15.58
CA SER A 1 -6.53 -0.05 14.79
C SER A 1 -7.64 0.99 14.93
N VAL A 2 -7.56 1.93 15.86
CA VAL A 2 -8.56 3.03 16.00
C VAL A 2 -8.21 4.29 15.20
N THR A 3 -7.10 4.31 14.49
CA THR A 3 -6.61 5.51 13.78
C THR A 3 -7.59 5.98 12.71
N SER A 4 -8.05 5.08 11.86
CA SER A 4 -9.04 5.38 10.82
C SER A 4 -10.37 5.84 11.44
N GLY A 5 -10.82 5.18 12.51
CA GLY A 5 -12.04 5.57 13.23
C GLY A 5 -11.97 6.97 13.86
N ARG A 6 -10.81 7.39 14.34
CA ARG A 6 -10.61 8.77 14.84
C ARG A 6 -10.77 9.80 13.73
N LEU A 7 -10.23 9.52 12.54
CA LEU A 7 -10.39 10.40 11.38
C LEU A 7 -11.86 10.49 10.95
N SER A 8 -12.54 9.33 10.85
CA SER A 8 -13.96 9.30 10.53
C SER A 8 -14.79 10.09 11.54
N TYR A 9 -14.53 9.92 12.83
CA TYR A 9 -15.21 10.67 13.88
C TYR A 9 -14.97 12.18 13.77
N SER A 10 -13.69 12.58 13.61
CA SER A 10 -13.33 14.01 13.57
C SER A 10 -13.84 14.72 12.32
N LEU A 11 -13.97 14.00 11.21
CA LEU A 11 -14.42 14.56 9.93
C LEU A 11 -15.91 14.30 9.64
N GLY A 12 -16.63 13.64 10.55
CA GLY A 12 -18.04 13.30 10.37
C GLY A 12 -18.28 12.30 9.23
N LEU A 13 -17.32 11.42 8.94
CA LEU A 13 -17.45 10.43 7.88
C LEU A 13 -18.24 9.22 8.39
N VAL A 14 -19.21 8.76 7.60
CA VAL A 14 -20.15 7.69 7.98
C VAL A 14 -20.02 6.41 7.14
N GLY A 15 -19.12 6.40 6.17
CA GLY A 15 -18.87 5.23 5.31
C GLY A 15 -17.99 4.17 5.98
N PRO A 16 -17.70 3.08 5.24
CA PRO A 16 -16.78 2.03 5.68
C PRO A 16 -15.43 2.59 6.13
N CYS A 17 -14.86 2.02 7.17
CA CYS A 17 -13.66 2.52 7.83
C CYS A 17 -12.74 1.36 8.20
N TYR A 18 -11.55 1.34 7.60
CA TYR A 18 -10.57 0.25 7.76
C TYR A 18 -9.22 0.78 8.19
N SER A 19 -8.55 0.03 9.06
CA SER A 19 -7.11 0.17 9.31
C SER A 19 -6.43 -1.08 8.77
N ILE A 20 -5.56 -0.91 7.79
CA ILE A 20 -4.93 -1.99 7.04
C ILE A 20 -3.43 -1.96 7.31
N ASP A 21 -2.87 -3.12 7.67
CA ASP A 21 -1.44 -3.32 7.80
C ASP A 21 -1.01 -4.54 6.99
N THR A 22 -0.34 -4.28 5.90
CA THR A 22 0.33 -5.26 5.04
C THR A 22 1.79 -4.85 4.86
N ALA A 23 2.41 -4.32 5.92
CA ALA A 23 3.77 -3.79 5.93
C ALA A 23 4.00 -2.74 4.83
N CYS A 24 4.97 -2.94 3.95
CA CYS A 24 5.30 -1.99 2.87
C CYS A 24 4.16 -1.78 1.85
N ALA A 25 3.25 -2.72 1.71
CA ALA A 25 2.10 -2.64 0.80
C ALA A 25 0.85 -1.99 1.42
N SER A 26 0.87 -1.57 2.70
CA SER A 26 -0.31 -1.08 3.43
C SER A 26 -1.05 0.04 2.72
N SER A 27 -0.33 1.03 2.19
CA SER A 27 -0.93 2.18 1.50
C SER A 27 -1.65 1.77 0.21
N LEU A 28 -1.04 0.88 -0.59
CA LEU A 28 -1.65 0.38 -1.82
C LEU A 28 -2.83 -0.54 -1.52
N SER A 29 -2.76 -1.35 -0.46
CA SER A 29 -3.88 -2.17 0.00
C SER A 29 -5.05 -1.32 0.50
N ALA A 30 -4.77 -0.23 1.21
CA ALA A 30 -5.80 0.72 1.64
C ALA A 30 -6.44 1.43 0.44
N LEU A 31 -5.63 1.84 -0.54
CA LEU A 31 -6.12 2.43 -1.78
C LEU A 31 -7.02 1.44 -2.55
N HIS A 32 -6.60 0.18 -2.68
CA HIS A 32 -7.38 -0.88 -3.32
C HIS A 32 -8.73 -1.09 -2.60
N ALA A 33 -8.74 -1.19 -1.27
CA ALA A 33 -9.97 -1.32 -0.50
C ALA A 33 -10.92 -0.13 -0.76
N CYS A 34 -10.38 1.09 -0.81
CA CYS A 34 -11.16 2.28 -1.16
C CYS A 34 -11.76 2.19 -2.57
N VAL A 35 -10.98 1.76 -3.56
CA VAL A 35 -11.44 1.55 -4.95
C VAL A 35 -12.58 0.53 -5.00
N ILE A 36 -12.46 -0.60 -4.29
CA ILE A 36 -13.51 -1.63 -4.25
C ILE A 36 -14.79 -1.09 -3.62
N THR A 37 -14.68 -0.33 -2.52
CA THR A 37 -15.84 0.26 -1.83
C THR A 37 -16.56 1.29 -2.70
N LEU A 38 -15.81 2.08 -3.48
CA LEU A 38 -16.40 2.97 -4.48
C LEU A 38 -17.10 2.21 -5.61
N LYS A 39 -16.48 1.14 -6.12
CA LYS A 39 -17.06 0.29 -7.18
C LYS A 39 -18.32 -0.44 -6.72
N SER A 40 -18.38 -0.88 -5.47
CA SER A 40 -19.58 -1.52 -4.90
C SER A 40 -20.75 -0.54 -4.69
N GLY A 41 -20.48 0.77 -4.77
CA GLY A 41 -21.49 1.80 -4.54
C GLY A 41 -21.80 2.05 -3.06
N GLU A 42 -21.03 1.48 -2.13
CA GLU A 42 -21.21 1.71 -0.69
C GLU A 42 -20.92 3.16 -0.29
N CYS A 43 -20.07 3.84 -1.04
CA CYS A 43 -19.82 5.28 -0.88
C CYS A 43 -19.53 5.93 -2.24
N LYS A 44 -19.70 7.26 -2.30
CA LYS A 44 -19.42 8.06 -3.51
C LYS A 44 -18.02 8.64 -3.51
N GLN A 45 -17.44 8.80 -2.33
CA GLN A 45 -16.10 9.33 -2.10
C GLN A 45 -15.43 8.51 -1.00
N GLY A 46 -14.12 8.39 -1.07
CA GLY A 46 -13.33 7.70 -0.06
C GLY A 46 -11.95 8.31 0.05
N VAL A 47 -11.34 8.16 1.21
CA VAL A 47 -9.98 8.65 1.48
C VAL A 47 -9.08 7.46 1.76
N GLY A 48 -8.08 7.27 0.91
CA GLY A 48 -6.99 6.33 1.14
C GLY A 48 -5.79 7.06 1.75
N ILE A 49 -5.33 6.61 2.91
CA ILE A 49 -4.23 7.25 3.64
C ILE A 49 -3.11 6.25 3.85
N GLY A 50 -1.89 6.66 3.52
CA GLY A 50 -0.66 5.97 3.88
C GLY A 50 0.12 6.80 4.89
N THR A 51 0.51 6.20 6.00
CA THR A 51 1.33 6.89 7.00
C THR A 51 2.41 5.99 7.54
N LYS A 52 3.57 6.57 7.79
CA LYS A 52 4.71 5.88 8.41
C LYS A 52 5.43 6.84 9.34
N VAL A 53 5.59 6.40 10.60
CA VAL A 53 6.43 7.05 11.59
C VAL A 53 7.56 6.08 11.93
N LEU A 54 8.77 6.57 12.02
CA LEU A 54 9.92 5.78 12.44
C LEU A 54 9.92 5.63 13.98
N SER A 55 10.26 4.44 14.44
CA SER A 55 10.55 4.20 15.85
C SER A 55 11.87 3.46 15.98
N GLU A 56 12.60 3.72 17.04
CA GLU A 56 13.87 3.10 17.32
C GLU A 56 13.75 1.57 17.41
N ALA A 57 12.75 1.07 18.12
CA ALA A 57 12.54 -0.37 18.29
C ALA A 57 12.38 -1.11 16.95
N VAL A 58 11.53 -0.56 16.04
CA VAL A 58 11.33 -1.17 14.72
C VAL A 58 12.57 -0.99 13.84
N ASN A 59 13.28 0.13 13.97
CA ASN A 59 14.52 0.34 13.22
C ASN A 59 15.60 -0.66 13.64
N THR A 60 15.77 -0.86 14.94
CA THR A 60 16.69 -1.86 15.50
C THR A 60 16.33 -3.28 15.04
N ALA A 61 15.05 -3.67 15.12
CA ALA A 61 14.61 -4.98 14.67
C ALA A 61 14.92 -5.23 13.19
N ASN A 62 14.66 -4.25 12.31
CA ASN A 62 14.96 -4.35 10.89
C ASN A 62 16.50 -4.39 10.63
N SER A 63 17.28 -3.68 11.41
CA SER A 63 18.74 -3.68 11.32
C SER A 63 19.30 -5.06 11.72
N VAL A 64 18.84 -5.62 12.84
CA VAL A 64 19.24 -6.95 13.31
C VAL A 64 18.82 -8.03 12.31
N ALA A 65 17.69 -7.88 11.64
CA ALA A 65 17.24 -8.77 10.58
C ALA A 65 18.04 -8.60 9.26
N GLY A 66 19.04 -7.72 9.21
CA GLY A 66 19.88 -7.51 8.02
C GLY A 66 19.12 -6.87 6.85
N MET A 67 18.03 -6.14 7.12
CA MET A 67 17.18 -5.56 6.06
C MET A 67 17.61 -4.15 5.67
N LEU A 68 18.35 -3.45 6.54
CA LEU A 68 18.73 -2.06 6.31
C LEU A 68 20.14 -1.95 5.71
N SER A 69 20.29 -1.00 4.78
CA SER A 69 21.60 -0.64 4.24
C SER A 69 22.50 -0.08 5.32
N SER A 70 23.72 -0.59 5.40
CA SER A 70 24.75 -0.08 6.31
C SER A 70 25.17 1.36 6.04
N LEU A 71 24.98 1.81 4.79
CA LEU A 71 25.27 3.16 4.32
C LEU A 71 24.06 4.10 4.39
N GLY A 72 22.90 3.60 4.85
CA GLY A 72 21.67 4.37 4.91
C GLY A 72 21.13 4.79 3.53
N ARG A 73 21.34 3.98 2.50
CA ARG A 73 20.92 4.27 1.13
C ARG A 73 20.17 3.11 0.49
N CYS A 74 19.20 3.46 -0.37
CA CYS A 74 18.57 2.50 -1.27
C CYS A 74 19.33 2.50 -2.61
N HIS A 75 19.97 1.38 -2.93
CA HIS A 75 20.68 1.18 -4.20
C HIS A 75 19.81 0.37 -5.16
N THR A 76 18.66 0.93 -5.53
CA THR A 76 17.67 0.26 -6.39
C THR A 76 18.26 -0.05 -7.76
N PHE A 77 18.19 -1.32 -8.18
CA PHE A 77 18.76 -1.85 -9.42
C PHE A 77 20.29 -1.71 -9.55
N ASP A 78 21.01 -1.56 -8.43
CA ASP A 78 22.45 -1.44 -8.37
C ASP A 78 23.06 -2.71 -7.76
N GLN A 79 24.16 -3.19 -8.29
CA GLN A 79 24.86 -4.37 -7.75
C GLN A 79 25.40 -4.12 -6.33
N ARG A 80 25.51 -2.87 -5.88
CA ARG A 80 25.93 -2.50 -4.51
C ARG A 80 24.78 -2.54 -3.50
N ALA A 81 23.59 -2.99 -3.91
CA ALA A 81 22.43 -3.05 -3.01
C ALA A 81 22.73 -3.93 -1.81
N ASP A 82 22.68 -3.35 -0.61
CA ASP A 82 22.98 -3.97 0.68
C ASP A 82 21.82 -3.87 1.69
N GLY A 83 20.66 -3.42 1.24
CA GLY A 83 19.49 -3.17 2.04
C GLY A 83 18.75 -1.90 1.61
N TYR A 84 17.83 -1.42 2.45
CA TYR A 84 17.08 -0.19 2.17
C TYR A 84 17.24 0.84 3.30
N CYS A 85 16.94 2.09 2.97
CA CYS A 85 16.83 3.18 3.94
C CYS A 85 15.36 3.42 4.25
N ARG A 86 15.03 3.62 5.53
CA ARG A 86 13.67 3.90 5.99
C ARG A 86 13.38 5.39 5.94
N GLY A 87 12.12 5.73 5.71
CA GLY A 87 11.62 7.09 5.73
C GLY A 87 10.33 7.24 6.50
N GLU A 88 9.99 8.45 6.86
CA GLU A 88 8.70 8.84 7.41
C GLU A 88 7.89 9.58 6.36
N GLY A 89 6.59 9.56 6.51
CA GLY A 89 5.69 10.30 5.63
C GLY A 89 4.23 10.02 5.93
N CYS A 90 3.41 10.93 5.44
CA CYS A 90 1.96 10.78 5.40
C CYS A 90 1.47 11.30 4.06
N SER A 91 0.64 10.52 3.39
CA SER A 91 -0.02 10.92 2.15
C SER A 91 -1.49 10.52 2.21
N ALA A 92 -2.35 11.33 1.60
CA ALA A 92 -3.77 11.05 1.51
C ALA A 92 -4.24 11.27 0.07
N PHE A 93 -5.08 10.37 -0.41
CA PHE A 93 -5.72 10.44 -1.72
C PHE A 93 -7.23 10.48 -1.52
N LEU A 94 -7.86 11.52 -1.99
CA LEU A 94 -9.32 11.57 -2.11
C LEU A 94 -9.71 10.93 -3.45
N LEU A 95 -10.49 9.86 -3.38
CA LEU A 95 -11.01 9.15 -4.54
C LEU A 95 -12.51 9.41 -4.64
N GLN A 96 -12.98 9.48 -5.87
CA GLN A 96 -14.42 9.60 -6.13
C GLN A 96 -14.78 8.90 -7.45
N SER A 97 -15.97 8.33 -7.47
CA SER A 97 -16.53 7.76 -8.69
C SER A 97 -17.17 8.90 -9.50
N THR A 98 -16.42 9.43 -10.46
CA THR A 98 -16.87 10.54 -11.31
C THR A 98 -16.14 10.51 -12.65
N THR A 99 -16.73 11.15 -13.65
CA THR A 99 -16.12 11.39 -14.97
C THR A 99 -15.30 12.68 -15.03
N ALA A 100 -14.99 13.28 -13.88
CA ALA A 100 -14.24 14.52 -13.82
C ALA A 100 -12.83 14.39 -14.40
N THR A 101 -12.31 15.49 -14.88
CA THR A 101 -10.91 15.60 -15.37
C THR A 101 -9.94 15.52 -14.19
N GLY A 102 -8.89 14.71 -14.33
CA GLY A 102 -7.89 14.54 -13.28
C GLY A 102 -7.05 13.28 -13.47
N ILE A 103 -6.41 12.85 -12.39
CA ILE A 103 -5.69 11.58 -12.36
C ILE A 103 -6.71 10.45 -12.16
N ASN A 104 -6.71 9.50 -13.08
CA ASN A 104 -7.63 8.36 -13.04
C ASN A 104 -6.89 7.10 -12.61
N ILE A 105 -7.50 6.31 -11.71
CA ILE A 105 -7.05 4.97 -11.38
C ILE A 105 -7.70 4.00 -12.40
N LEU A 106 -6.91 3.47 -13.30
CA LEU A 106 -7.38 2.56 -14.36
C LEU A 106 -7.61 1.13 -13.84
N GLY A 107 -6.88 0.72 -12.82
CA GLY A 107 -7.01 -0.59 -12.23
C GLY A 107 -6.26 -0.69 -10.91
N SER A 108 -6.66 -1.63 -10.09
CA SER A 108 -5.94 -2.00 -8.88
C SER A 108 -6.20 -3.48 -8.57
N ALA A 109 -5.19 -4.19 -8.12
CA ALA A 109 -5.29 -5.58 -7.70
C ALA A 109 -4.40 -5.84 -6.50
N VAL A 110 -4.78 -6.82 -5.68
CA VAL A 110 -4.01 -7.31 -4.55
C VAL A 110 -3.97 -8.83 -4.64
N GLN A 111 -2.81 -9.41 -4.42
CA GLN A 111 -2.60 -10.85 -4.50
C GLN A 111 -1.52 -11.27 -3.50
N GLN A 112 -1.62 -12.49 -3.01
CA GLN A 112 -0.57 -13.16 -2.26
C GLN A 112 0.31 -13.96 -3.21
N ASP A 113 1.62 -13.99 -2.96
CA ASP A 113 2.58 -14.72 -3.80
C ASP A 113 2.34 -16.24 -3.83
N GLY A 114 1.70 -16.80 -2.79
CA GLY A 114 1.53 -18.24 -2.65
C GLY A 114 2.86 -18.96 -2.35
N PRO A 115 2.94 -20.26 -2.63
CA PRO A 115 4.16 -21.04 -2.40
C PRO A 115 5.32 -20.50 -3.24
N SER A 116 6.49 -20.37 -2.60
CA SER A 116 7.75 -19.96 -3.20
C SER A 116 8.91 -20.82 -2.65
N ALA A 117 10.13 -20.55 -3.04
CA ALA A 117 11.31 -21.30 -2.60
C ALA A 117 11.52 -21.25 -1.07
N SER A 118 11.07 -20.19 -0.40
CA SER A 118 11.07 -20.05 1.07
C SER A 118 10.02 -19.03 1.48
N LEU A 119 9.74 -18.94 2.80
CA LEU A 119 8.75 -17.99 3.35
C LEU A 119 9.03 -16.53 2.95
N THR A 120 10.29 -16.18 2.78
CA THR A 120 10.71 -14.81 2.46
C THR A 120 11.11 -14.62 0.99
N ALA A 121 11.13 -15.68 0.18
CA ALA A 121 11.50 -15.59 -1.22
C ALA A 121 10.30 -15.08 -2.06
N PRO A 122 10.51 -14.08 -2.94
CA PRO A 122 9.46 -13.61 -3.83
C PRO A 122 9.12 -14.67 -4.90
N ASN A 123 7.88 -14.62 -5.40
CA ASN A 123 7.42 -15.44 -6.50
C ASN A 123 7.20 -14.57 -7.76
N GLY A 124 8.18 -14.54 -8.65
CA GLY A 124 8.14 -13.71 -9.86
C GLY A 124 6.96 -14.01 -10.78
N LEU A 125 6.55 -15.28 -10.91
CA LEU A 125 5.38 -15.65 -11.71
C LEU A 125 4.09 -15.10 -11.13
N SER A 126 3.97 -15.10 -9.79
CA SER A 126 2.84 -14.51 -9.10
C SER A 126 2.77 -13.00 -9.30
N GLN A 127 3.91 -12.33 -9.22
CA GLN A 127 4.01 -10.89 -9.47
C GLN A 127 3.66 -10.53 -10.93
N THR A 128 4.11 -11.33 -11.90
CA THR A 128 3.74 -11.15 -13.31
C THR A 128 2.22 -11.24 -13.49
N ARG A 129 1.59 -12.27 -12.94
CA ARG A 129 0.12 -12.44 -13.00
C ARG A 129 -0.63 -11.27 -12.37
N LEU A 130 -0.12 -10.74 -11.25
CA LEU A 130 -0.72 -9.57 -10.60
C LEU A 130 -0.68 -8.35 -11.52
N ILE A 131 0.47 -8.07 -12.14
CA ILE A 131 0.63 -6.97 -13.09
C ILE A 131 -0.30 -7.15 -14.30
N GLU A 132 -0.35 -8.34 -14.87
CA GLU A 132 -1.25 -8.66 -16.00
C GLU A 132 -2.73 -8.48 -15.62
N SER A 133 -3.12 -8.87 -14.41
CA SER A 133 -4.51 -8.69 -13.94
C SER A 133 -4.92 -7.22 -13.85
N VAL A 134 -4.00 -6.34 -13.50
CA VAL A 134 -4.26 -4.88 -13.47
C VAL A 134 -4.38 -4.32 -14.88
N HIS A 135 -3.51 -4.73 -15.79
CA HIS A 135 -3.54 -4.27 -17.19
C HIS A 135 -4.73 -4.85 -17.99
N GLY A 136 -5.16 -6.07 -17.67
CA GLY A 136 -6.34 -6.70 -18.29
C GLY A 136 -7.67 -6.19 -17.75
N SER A 137 -7.68 -5.52 -16.62
CA SER A 137 -8.86 -4.86 -16.08
C SER A 137 -9.18 -3.66 -16.94
N LYS A 138 -10.10 -3.81 -17.90
CA LYS A 138 -10.66 -2.66 -18.63
C LYS A 138 -11.20 -1.68 -17.62
N GLY A 139 -10.82 -0.42 -17.75
CA GLY A 139 -11.00 0.65 -16.79
C GLY A 139 -12.37 0.74 -16.12
N LEU A 140 -12.36 1.40 -15.01
CA LEU A 140 -13.52 1.84 -14.20
C LEU A 140 -14.51 2.67 -14.99
#